data_eaa9e4f87d8c28870d2a5f1fbfb25a54
#
_entry.id   eaa9e4f87d8c28870d2a5f1fbfb25a54
#
_cell.length_a   1.000
_cell.length_b   1.000
_cell.length_c   1.000
_cell.angle_alpha   90.00
_cell.angle_beta   90.00
_cell.angle_gamma   90.00
#
_symmetry.space_group_name_H-M   'P 1'
#
loop_
_entity.id
_entity.type
_entity.pdbx_description
1 polymer ?
#
loop_
_entity_poly.entity_id
_entity_poly.type
_entity_poly.pdbx_seq_one_letter_code
_entity_poly.pdbx_strand_id
1 'polypeptide(L)'
;MILKAFKIIFFLTTFFTFGQNNVEGVIIDKFTQLPIESVEIYNSSGQLLDRTNSMGAYSFQTEINQIELIYFSFNYRPHRESYSLTSNTEINLELTPFTEQLSSVELALVKKQFFGTKRLADVQQMAIYAGKKNEVVVLNNIFANLATNNARQIYSQISGLNIYQNDDAGLQLNIGGRGLDPNRTSNFNTRQNGYDISADVLGYPESYYTPPSESLSEIQIIRGAASLQYGTQFGGLVNFKMKDPNPNRLIEFKTRNTIGSNNLFTNFTSFSGSNEKISYYGFFNYKKGDGFRDNSVFESRNSYFKLIYNPTNKTELSGEITYLNYLAQQGGGLNDS
;
A
#
# COMPACT_ATOMS: atom_id res chain seq x y z
N MET A 1 37.15 -48.62 14.49
CA MET A 1 37.24 -47.28 13.88
C MET A 1 35.88 -46.65 13.59
N ILE A 2 34.83 -47.42 13.33
CA ILE A 2 33.47 -46.98 13.02
C ILE A 2 32.76 -46.39 14.25
N LEU A 3 33.00 -46.88 15.45
CA LEU A 3 32.35 -46.40 16.68
C LEU A 3 32.84 -45.02 17.17
N LYS A 4 34.00 -44.56 16.74
CA LYS A 4 34.53 -43.23 17.06
C LYS A 4 33.98 -42.14 16.10
N ALA A 5 33.66 -42.51 14.86
CA ALA A 5 33.03 -41.63 13.90
C ALA A 5 31.59 -41.31 14.29
N PHE A 6 30.85 -42.24 14.88
CA PHE A 6 29.46 -42.02 15.30
C PHE A 6 29.34 -41.06 16.51
N LYS A 7 30.33 -41.02 17.40
CA LYS A 7 30.37 -40.03 18.50
C LYS A 7 30.69 -38.62 18.06
N ILE A 8 31.40 -38.44 16.97
CA ILE A 8 31.73 -37.12 16.42
C ILE A 8 30.55 -36.53 15.65
N ILE A 9 29.74 -37.37 14.97
CA ILE A 9 28.53 -36.92 14.29
C ILE A 9 27.43 -36.50 15.28
N PHE A 10 27.34 -37.14 16.43
CA PHE A 10 26.37 -36.77 17.46
C PHE A 10 26.71 -35.44 18.20
N PHE A 11 27.94 -34.98 18.11
CA PHE A 11 28.36 -33.71 18.75
C PHE A 11 28.27 -32.51 17.82
N LEU A 12 27.94 -32.71 16.53
CA LEU A 12 27.84 -31.65 15.52
C LEU A 12 26.39 -31.22 15.22
N THR A 13 25.40 -31.82 15.88
CA THR A 13 24.06 -31.24 15.92
C THR A 13 24.01 -30.14 16.98
N THR A 14 24.73 -29.06 16.75
CA THR A 14 24.45 -27.80 17.45
C THR A 14 23.04 -27.40 17.09
N PHE A 15 22.14 -27.53 18.03
CA PHE A 15 20.85 -26.90 17.98
C PHE A 15 21.07 -25.41 17.71
N PHE A 16 20.73 -24.96 16.53
CA PHE A 16 20.44 -23.54 16.31
C PHE A 16 19.19 -23.22 17.12
N THR A 17 19.36 -22.90 18.38
CA THR A 17 18.33 -22.23 19.14
C THR A 17 18.22 -20.83 18.55
N PHE A 18 17.24 -20.59 17.70
CA PHE A 18 16.82 -19.23 17.39
C PHE A 18 16.36 -18.65 18.73
N GLY A 19 17.10 -17.69 19.23
CA GLY A 19 16.72 -16.98 20.44
C GLY A 19 15.44 -16.20 20.13
N GLN A 20 14.31 -16.64 20.68
CA GLN A 20 13.09 -15.85 20.66
C GLN A 20 13.26 -14.71 21.65
N ASN A 21 13.01 -13.48 21.20
CA ASN A 21 12.95 -12.32 22.07
C ASN A 21 11.62 -12.37 22.82
N ASN A 22 11.65 -12.33 24.13
CA ASN A 22 10.46 -12.17 24.95
C ASN A 22 10.27 -10.68 25.25
N VAL A 23 9.11 -10.16 24.91
CA VAL A 23 8.73 -8.77 25.17
C VAL A 23 7.62 -8.78 26.20
N GLU A 24 7.83 -8.10 27.32
CA GLU A 24 6.85 -7.96 28.38
C GLU A 24 6.79 -6.50 28.86
N GLY A 25 5.72 -6.12 29.51
CA GLY A 25 5.58 -4.80 30.07
C GLY A 25 4.23 -4.53 30.68
N VAL A 26 4.07 -3.31 31.18
CA VAL A 26 2.83 -2.82 31.77
C VAL A 26 2.41 -1.53 31.09
N ILE A 27 1.11 -1.41 30.82
CA ILE A 27 0.51 -0.23 30.23
C ILE A 27 -0.39 0.43 31.26
N ILE A 28 -0.13 1.73 31.53
CA ILE A 28 -0.85 2.51 32.52
C ILE A 28 -1.45 3.78 31.89
N ASP A 29 -2.44 4.35 32.53
CA ASP A 29 -3.00 5.63 32.18
C ASP A 29 -2.07 6.75 32.65
N LYS A 30 -1.74 7.66 31.75
CA LYS A 30 -0.79 8.76 32.01
C LYS A 30 -1.21 9.71 33.16
N PHE A 31 -2.52 9.90 33.37
CA PHE A 31 -3.01 10.84 34.36
C PHE A 31 -3.38 10.17 35.69
N THR A 32 -4.00 9.00 35.63
CA THR A 32 -4.44 8.29 36.83
C THR A 32 -3.40 7.32 37.37
N GLN A 33 -2.38 6.98 36.56
CA GLN A 33 -1.35 5.97 36.87
C GLN A 33 -1.92 4.58 37.18
N LEU A 34 -3.17 4.33 36.78
CA LEU A 34 -3.81 3.03 36.94
C LEU A 34 -3.54 2.14 35.73
N PRO A 35 -3.42 0.81 35.92
CA PRO A 35 -3.24 -0.11 34.83
C PRO A 35 -4.45 -0.12 33.88
N ILE A 36 -4.17 -0.30 32.56
CA ILE A 36 -5.21 -0.34 31.53
C ILE A 36 -5.39 -1.77 31.06
N GLU A 37 -6.57 -2.31 31.25
CA GLU A 37 -6.98 -3.63 30.78
C GLU A 37 -7.40 -3.57 29.30
N SER A 38 -7.19 -4.70 28.58
CA SER A 38 -7.65 -4.92 27.21
C SER A 38 -7.04 -3.95 26.18
N VAL A 39 -5.85 -3.43 26.40
CA VAL A 39 -5.07 -2.76 25.36
C VAL A 39 -4.58 -3.82 24.38
N GLU A 40 -4.90 -3.66 23.11
CA GLU A 40 -4.47 -4.55 22.03
C GLU A 40 -3.12 -4.10 21.50
N ILE A 41 -2.16 -5.03 21.42
CA ILE A 41 -0.81 -4.79 20.92
C ILE A 41 -0.67 -5.44 19.54
N TYR A 42 -0.39 -4.65 18.51
CA TYR A 42 -0.25 -5.10 17.14
C TYR A 42 1.17 -4.85 16.62
N ASN A 43 1.60 -5.66 15.66
CA ASN A 43 2.78 -5.35 14.86
C ASN A 43 2.41 -4.45 13.66
N SER A 44 3.41 -4.00 12.90
CA SER A 44 3.22 -3.15 11.71
C SER A 44 2.40 -3.79 10.59
N SER A 45 2.26 -5.11 10.57
CA SER A 45 1.40 -5.83 9.62
C SER A 45 -0.06 -5.92 10.06
N GLY A 46 -0.39 -5.42 11.26
CA GLY A 46 -1.74 -5.47 11.83
C GLY A 46 -2.10 -6.80 12.51
N GLN A 47 -1.12 -7.65 12.77
CA GLN A 47 -1.33 -8.88 13.52
C GLN A 47 -1.38 -8.55 15.01
N LEU A 48 -2.42 -9.05 15.69
CA LEU A 48 -2.52 -8.99 17.15
C LEU A 48 -1.45 -9.89 17.77
N LEU A 49 -0.61 -9.30 18.62
CA LEU A 49 0.44 -10.00 19.35
C LEU A 49 -0.03 -10.42 20.75
N ASP A 50 -0.68 -9.49 21.47
CA ASP A 50 -1.20 -9.75 22.82
C ASP A 50 -2.23 -8.70 23.24
N ARG A 51 -2.84 -8.90 24.42
CA ARG A 51 -3.74 -7.96 25.11
C ARG A 51 -3.36 -7.83 26.56
N THR A 52 -3.44 -6.62 27.10
CA THR A 52 -3.19 -6.42 28.52
C THR A 52 -4.27 -7.06 29.39
N ASN A 53 -3.84 -7.66 30.49
CA ASN A 53 -4.73 -8.17 31.54
C ASN A 53 -5.22 -7.07 32.49
N SER A 54 -5.94 -7.44 33.56
CA SER A 54 -6.47 -6.50 34.57
C SER A 54 -5.41 -5.73 35.34
N MET A 55 -4.15 -6.18 35.31
CA MET A 55 -3.00 -5.44 35.87
C MET A 55 -2.24 -4.63 34.84
N GLY A 56 -2.78 -4.46 33.61
CA GLY A 56 -2.15 -3.76 32.51
C GLY A 56 -0.95 -4.50 31.91
N ALA A 57 -0.66 -5.72 32.35
CA ALA A 57 0.50 -6.49 31.91
C ALA A 57 0.24 -7.25 30.62
N TYR A 58 1.25 -7.32 29.76
CA TYR A 58 1.26 -8.08 28.51
C TYR A 58 2.59 -8.79 28.33
N SER A 59 2.61 -9.86 27.51
CA SER A 59 3.82 -10.60 27.18
C SER A 59 3.65 -11.37 25.87
N PHE A 60 4.57 -11.22 24.94
CA PHE A 60 4.59 -12.00 23.70
C PHE A 60 6.02 -12.34 23.28
N GLN A 61 6.16 -13.31 22.38
CA GLN A 61 7.43 -13.75 21.82
C GLN A 61 7.54 -13.37 20.34
N THR A 62 8.74 -12.97 19.93
CA THR A 62 9.02 -12.63 18.54
C THR A 62 10.46 -12.99 18.15
N GLU A 63 10.65 -13.35 16.88
CA GLU A 63 11.98 -13.62 16.32
C GLU A 63 12.59 -12.36 15.65
N ILE A 64 11.84 -11.25 15.64
CA ILE A 64 12.23 -10.02 14.97
C ILE A 64 13.00 -9.13 15.93
N ASN A 65 14.20 -8.70 15.55
CA ASN A 65 15.04 -7.82 16.38
C ASN A 65 14.68 -6.33 16.28
N GLN A 66 13.95 -5.91 15.22
CA GLN A 66 13.41 -4.55 15.10
C GLN A 66 11.93 -4.65 14.80
N ILE A 67 11.10 -4.24 15.74
CA ILE A 67 9.65 -4.34 15.65
C ILE A 67 9.01 -2.99 15.89
N GLU A 68 8.03 -2.66 15.06
CA GLU A 68 7.14 -1.53 15.29
C GLU A 68 5.88 -2.05 15.97
N LEU A 69 5.59 -1.53 17.15
CA LEU A 69 4.42 -1.88 17.96
C LEU A 69 3.38 -0.77 17.92
N ILE A 70 2.13 -1.19 17.86
CA ILE A 70 0.97 -0.31 17.88
C ILE A 70 0.10 -0.75 19.03
N TYR A 71 -0.10 0.16 20.00
CA TYR A 71 -0.91 -0.04 21.19
C TYR A 71 -2.25 0.64 20.98
N PHE A 72 -3.33 -0.13 21.06
CA PHE A 72 -4.68 0.35 20.79
C PHE A 72 -5.64 0.05 21.94
N SER A 73 -6.39 1.07 22.37
CA SER A 73 -7.53 0.93 23.27
C SER A 73 -8.57 2.01 22.94
N PHE A 74 -9.85 1.70 23.06
CA PHE A 74 -10.95 2.59 22.65
C PHE A 74 -10.96 3.95 23.31
N ASN A 75 -10.49 4.05 24.56
CA ASN A 75 -10.54 5.27 25.36
C ASN A 75 -9.20 6.01 25.36
N TYR A 76 -8.19 5.55 24.59
CA TYR A 76 -6.86 6.10 24.62
C TYR A 76 -6.36 6.44 23.22
N ARG A 77 -5.48 7.42 23.11
CA ARG A 77 -4.79 7.73 21.86
C ARG A 77 -3.92 6.52 21.47
N PRO A 78 -4.05 6.00 20.25
CA PRO A 78 -3.16 4.94 19.80
C PRO A 78 -1.70 5.42 19.88
N HIS A 79 -0.85 4.58 20.44
CA HIS A 79 0.58 4.83 20.50
C HIS A 79 1.31 3.91 19.54
N ARG A 80 2.26 4.46 18.81
CA ARG A 80 3.03 3.73 17.81
C ARG A 80 4.50 4.03 17.98
N GLU A 81 5.33 3.00 18.17
CA GLU A 81 6.74 3.16 18.41
C GLU A 81 7.55 1.96 17.88
N SER A 82 8.78 2.22 17.44
CA SER A 82 9.70 1.19 16.93
C SER A 82 10.75 0.85 17.99
N TYR A 83 10.91 -0.44 18.25
CA TYR A 83 11.83 -0.95 19.26
C TYR A 83 12.90 -1.85 18.63
N SER A 84 14.12 -1.74 19.16
CA SER A 84 15.20 -2.68 18.90
C SER A 84 15.27 -3.67 20.05
N LEU A 85 14.95 -4.91 19.77
CA LEU A 85 14.88 -5.98 20.78
C LEU A 85 16.23 -6.68 20.92
N THR A 86 16.67 -6.86 22.15
CA THR A 86 17.87 -7.63 22.49
C THR A 86 17.50 -8.59 23.60
N SER A 87 17.24 -9.85 23.26
CA SER A 87 16.77 -10.85 24.23
C SER A 87 15.48 -10.44 24.96
N ASN A 88 15.37 -10.65 26.26
CA ASN A 88 14.19 -10.24 27.04
C ASN A 88 14.15 -8.71 27.17
N THR A 89 13.10 -8.09 26.65
CA THR A 89 12.92 -6.63 26.64
C THR A 89 11.66 -6.26 27.40
N GLU A 90 11.79 -5.41 28.42
CA GLU A 90 10.65 -4.84 29.15
C GLU A 90 10.29 -3.47 28.54
N ILE A 91 9.02 -3.30 28.16
CA ILE A 91 8.49 -2.05 27.57
C ILE A 91 7.28 -1.62 28.37
N ASN A 92 7.49 -0.65 29.24
CA ASN A 92 6.42 -0.02 30.01
C ASN A 92 5.96 1.26 29.31
N LEU A 93 4.65 1.45 29.20
CA LEU A 93 4.07 2.52 28.41
C LEU A 93 2.96 3.26 29.14
N GLU A 94 2.92 4.60 28.98
CA GLU A 94 1.84 5.44 29.45
C GLU A 94 0.94 5.84 28.27
N LEU A 95 -0.32 5.45 28.27
CA LEU A 95 -1.28 5.91 27.28
C LEU A 95 -2.01 7.16 27.74
N THR A 96 -2.17 8.09 26.80
CA THR A 96 -2.93 9.31 27.05
C THR A 96 -4.39 9.07 26.71
N PRO A 97 -5.33 9.24 27.68
CA PRO A 97 -6.75 9.09 27.40
C PRO A 97 -7.25 10.16 26.42
N PHE A 98 -8.29 9.82 25.69
CA PHE A 98 -9.02 10.81 24.91
C PHE A 98 -9.75 11.74 25.90
N THR A 99 -9.26 12.96 26.07
CA THR A 99 -10.08 14.01 26.65
C THR A 99 -11.21 14.37 25.68
N GLU A 100 -12.40 14.62 26.19
CA GLU A 100 -13.73 14.66 25.58
C GLU A 100 -13.96 15.44 24.26
N GLN A 101 -12.95 15.75 23.47
CA GLN A 101 -13.12 16.49 22.21
C GLN A 101 -12.54 15.83 20.98
N LEU A 102 -12.31 14.53 21.00
CA LEU A 102 -11.96 13.82 19.76
C LEU A 102 -13.22 13.33 19.08
N SER A 103 -13.54 13.97 17.98
CA SER A 103 -14.60 13.53 17.08
C SER A 103 -14.35 12.06 16.72
N SER A 104 -15.43 11.27 16.63
CA SER A 104 -15.44 9.88 16.13
C SER A 104 -14.70 9.66 14.79
N VAL A 105 -14.24 10.76 14.18
CA VAL A 105 -13.49 10.84 12.93
C VAL A 105 -12.05 10.32 13.06
N GLU A 106 -11.34 10.55 14.18
CA GLU A 106 -9.94 10.06 14.29
C GLU A 106 -9.85 8.55 14.53
N LEU A 107 -10.74 8.00 15.34
CA LEU A 107 -10.83 6.54 15.52
C LEU A 107 -11.24 5.82 14.22
N ALA A 108 -12.13 6.45 13.44
CA ALA A 108 -12.48 5.93 12.12
C ALA A 108 -11.32 6.03 11.13
N LEU A 109 -10.46 7.04 11.24
CA LEU A 109 -9.27 7.22 10.42
C LEU A 109 -8.22 6.14 10.70
N VAL A 110 -7.92 5.89 11.96
CA VAL A 110 -6.97 4.83 12.36
C VAL A 110 -7.51 3.45 11.97
N LYS A 111 -8.77 3.16 12.28
CA LYS A 111 -9.42 1.89 11.90
C LYS A 111 -9.46 1.68 10.38
N LYS A 112 -9.70 2.74 9.59
CA LYS A 112 -9.69 2.69 8.14
C LYS A 112 -8.28 2.54 7.56
N GLN A 113 -7.25 3.06 8.20
CA GLN A 113 -5.87 2.82 7.78
C GLN A 113 -5.48 1.34 7.89
N PHE A 114 -5.95 0.63 8.90
CA PHE A 114 -5.72 -0.82 9.04
C PHE A 114 -6.39 -1.64 7.95
N PHE A 115 -7.52 -1.17 7.41
CA PHE A 115 -8.26 -1.87 6.36
C PHE A 115 -7.90 -1.41 4.94
N GLY A 116 -6.80 -0.67 4.77
CA GLY A 116 -6.34 -0.24 3.45
C GLY A 116 -7.16 0.88 2.81
N THR A 117 -8.12 1.48 3.53
CA THR A 117 -8.90 2.62 3.05
C THR A 117 -8.86 3.80 4.02
N LYS A 118 -8.80 5.01 3.47
CA LYS A 118 -8.88 6.28 4.23
C LYS A 118 -9.71 7.31 3.45
N ARG A 119 -9.92 8.50 4.04
CA ARG A 119 -10.45 9.68 3.34
C ARG A 119 -9.34 10.69 3.10
N LEU A 120 -9.53 11.53 2.07
CA LEU A 120 -8.71 12.71 1.87
C LEU A 120 -8.96 13.74 2.98
N ALA A 121 -7.95 14.53 3.30
CA ALA A 121 -8.13 15.72 4.13
C ALA A 121 -9.13 16.69 3.47
N ASP A 122 -9.84 17.48 4.29
CA ASP A 122 -10.87 18.39 3.80
C ASP A 122 -10.34 19.39 2.78
N VAL A 123 -9.10 19.82 2.94
CA VAL A 123 -8.35 20.65 1.99
C VAL A 123 -6.99 20.05 1.80
N GLN A 124 -6.59 19.82 0.55
CA GLN A 124 -5.28 19.32 0.20
C GLN A 124 -4.74 20.13 -0.98
N GLN A 125 -3.64 20.86 -0.78
CA GLN A 125 -3.12 21.83 -1.74
C GLN A 125 -4.21 22.88 -2.12
N MET A 126 -4.58 22.96 -3.37
CA MET A 126 -5.65 23.88 -3.85
C MET A 126 -7.00 23.20 -4.05
N ALA A 127 -7.14 21.92 -3.68
CA ALA A 127 -8.37 21.16 -3.86
C ALA A 127 -9.16 21.03 -2.55
N ILE A 128 -10.50 21.17 -2.63
CA ILE A 128 -11.43 21.10 -1.51
C ILE A 128 -12.19 19.79 -1.58
N TYR A 129 -12.04 18.95 -0.56
CA TYR A 129 -12.71 17.66 -0.41
C TYR A 129 -13.69 17.62 0.76
N ALA A 130 -13.82 18.70 1.52
CA ALA A 130 -14.72 18.80 2.67
C ALA A 130 -16.16 18.42 2.31
N GLY A 131 -16.77 17.56 3.10
CA GLY A 131 -18.13 17.09 2.90
C GLY A 131 -18.38 16.31 1.60
N LYS A 132 -17.33 15.91 0.87
CA LYS A 132 -17.41 15.23 -0.41
C LYS A 132 -17.16 13.73 -0.28
N LYS A 133 -17.72 12.94 -1.20
CA LYS A 133 -17.48 11.50 -1.27
C LYS A 133 -16.11 11.25 -1.90
N ASN A 134 -15.15 10.93 -1.07
CA ASN A 134 -13.83 10.49 -1.49
C ASN A 134 -13.42 9.25 -0.71
N GLU A 135 -12.69 8.37 -1.35
CA GLU A 135 -12.15 7.14 -0.78
C GLU A 135 -10.75 6.94 -1.31
N VAL A 136 -9.84 6.57 -0.44
CA VAL A 136 -8.44 6.35 -0.78
C VAL A 136 -8.09 4.91 -0.42
N VAL A 137 -7.58 4.17 -1.41
CA VAL A 137 -6.99 2.84 -1.20
C VAL A 137 -5.52 3.01 -0.90
N VAL A 138 -5.09 2.62 0.29
CA VAL A 138 -3.68 2.68 0.72
C VAL A 138 -3.03 1.34 0.41
N LEU A 139 -2.17 1.30 -0.59
CA LEU A 139 -1.65 0.04 -1.14
C LEU A 139 -0.68 -0.70 -0.22
N ASN A 140 -0.04 -0.01 0.70
CA ASN A 140 0.83 -0.65 1.68
C ASN A 140 0.07 -1.55 2.69
N ASN A 141 -1.24 -1.33 2.84
CA ASN A 141 -2.11 -2.00 3.82
C ASN A 141 -3.18 -2.88 3.16
N ILE A 142 -3.03 -3.24 1.89
CA ILE A 142 -4.00 -4.04 1.16
C ILE A 142 -3.49 -5.47 0.96
N PHE A 143 -4.37 -6.45 1.21
CA PHE A 143 -4.13 -7.85 0.86
C PHE A 143 -4.57 -8.10 -0.58
N ALA A 144 -3.68 -7.84 -1.52
CA ALA A 144 -3.93 -8.09 -2.94
C ALA A 144 -2.66 -8.62 -3.62
N ASN A 145 -2.84 -9.38 -4.68
CA ASN A 145 -1.73 -9.77 -5.54
C ASN A 145 -1.31 -8.58 -6.42
N LEU A 146 -0.41 -7.76 -5.90
CA LEU A 146 0.06 -6.57 -6.60
C LEU A 146 0.90 -6.92 -7.84
N ALA A 147 1.56 -8.08 -7.86
CA ALA A 147 2.41 -8.50 -8.97
C ALA A 147 1.62 -8.72 -10.26
N THR A 148 0.39 -9.20 -10.18
CA THR A 148 -0.50 -9.38 -11.34
C THR A 148 -1.34 -8.14 -11.64
N ASN A 149 -1.28 -7.12 -10.77
CA ASN A 149 -2.06 -5.88 -10.90
C ASN A 149 -3.58 -6.13 -10.96
N ASN A 150 -4.08 -7.08 -10.17
CA ASN A 150 -5.48 -7.48 -10.19
C ASN A 150 -6.39 -6.37 -9.64
N ALA A 151 -7.11 -5.71 -10.53
CA ALA A 151 -7.97 -4.59 -10.21
C ALA A 151 -9.08 -4.94 -9.20
N ARG A 152 -9.67 -6.13 -9.28
CA ARG A 152 -10.74 -6.56 -8.37
C ARG A 152 -10.22 -6.64 -6.93
N GLN A 153 -9.04 -7.19 -6.71
CA GLN A 153 -8.46 -7.28 -5.38
C GLN A 153 -8.07 -5.91 -4.84
N ILE A 154 -7.56 -5.02 -5.70
CA ILE A 154 -7.11 -3.69 -5.32
C ILE A 154 -8.29 -2.81 -4.88
N TYR A 155 -9.39 -2.83 -5.64
CA TYR A 155 -10.54 -1.94 -5.41
C TYR A 155 -11.69 -2.60 -4.64
N SER A 156 -11.55 -3.86 -4.18
CA SER A 156 -12.64 -4.64 -3.55
C SER A 156 -13.25 -3.98 -2.32
N GLN A 157 -12.52 -3.11 -1.64
CA GLN A 157 -13.00 -2.44 -0.43
C GLN A 157 -13.82 -1.17 -0.72
N ILE A 158 -13.87 -0.73 -1.98
CA ILE A 158 -14.58 0.48 -2.37
C ILE A 158 -15.99 0.13 -2.84
N SER A 159 -16.98 0.51 -2.07
CA SER A 159 -18.38 0.24 -2.39
C SER A 159 -18.86 0.99 -3.64
N GLY A 160 -19.68 0.35 -4.46
CA GLY A 160 -20.30 0.97 -5.63
C GLY A 160 -19.37 1.17 -6.83
N LEU A 161 -18.23 0.49 -6.87
CA LEU A 161 -17.43 0.32 -8.08
C LEU A 161 -17.77 -0.99 -8.78
N ASN A 162 -17.92 -0.94 -10.09
CA ASN A 162 -18.00 -2.07 -10.98
C ASN A 162 -16.67 -2.20 -11.74
N ILE A 163 -16.04 -3.36 -11.66
CA ILE A 163 -14.70 -3.57 -12.17
C ILE A 163 -14.70 -4.75 -13.12
N TYR A 164 -14.28 -4.51 -14.35
CA TYR A 164 -14.04 -5.54 -15.34
C TYR A 164 -12.54 -5.75 -15.54
N GLN A 165 -12.20 -6.96 -15.90
CA GLN A 165 -10.86 -7.36 -16.24
C GLN A 165 -10.89 -7.95 -17.65
N ASN A 166 -10.42 -7.21 -18.63
CA ASN A 166 -10.47 -7.57 -20.05
C ASN A 166 -9.16 -8.17 -20.54
N ASP A 167 -8.07 -7.97 -19.81
CA ASP A 167 -6.76 -8.53 -20.13
C ASP A 167 -6.18 -9.24 -18.91
N ASP A 168 -5.35 -10.23 -19.15
CA ASP A 168 -4.73 -11.04 -18.10
C ASP A 168 -3.54 -10.35 -17.44
N ALA A 169 -3.06 -9.27 -18.03
CA ALA A 169 -1.92 -8.50 -17.54
C ALA A 169 -2.29 -7.37 -16.57
N GLY A 170 -3.57 -6.98 -16.51
CA GLY A 170 -4.02 -5.81 -15.77
C GLY A 170 -3.47 -4.50 -16.35
N LEU A 171 -3.28 -4.44 -17.68
CA LEU A 171 -2.74 -3.26 -18.37
C LEU A 171 -3.79 -2.17 -18.53
N GLN A 172 -5.03 -2.57 -18.74
CA GLN A 172 -6.14 -1.65 -18.88
C GLN A 172 -7.06 -1.72 -17.64
N LEU A 173 -7.32 -0.56 -17.08
CA LEU A 173 -8.24 -0.42 -15.97
C LEU A 173 -9.66 -0.26 -16.50
N ASN A 174 -10.60 -1.05 -15.99
CA ASN A 174 -11.99 -0.98 -16.34
C ASN A 174 -12.81 -0.77 -15.07
N ILE A 175 -12.96 0.49 -14.68
CA ILE A 175 -13.73 0.91 -13.52
C ILE A 175 -14.98 1.67 -13.96
N GLY A 176 -16.14 1.15 -13.61
CA GLY A 176 -17.41 1.84 -13.64
C GLY A 176 -17.91 2.18 -12.24
N GLY A 177 -18.79 3.13 -12.15
CA GLY A 177 -19.48 3.49 -10.92
C GLY A 177 -20.89 3.96 -11.21
N ARG A 178 -21.81 3.84 -10.26
CA ARG A 178 -23.19 4.29 -10.39
C ARG A 178 -23.96 3.64 -11.54
N GLY A 179 -23.65 2.40 -11.88
CA GLY A 179 -24.28 1.69 -13.01
C GLY A 179 -23.76 2.10 -14.39
N LEU A 180 -22.74 2.96 -14.49
CA LEU A 180 -22.13 3.33 -15.75
C LEU A 180 -21.22 2.23 -16.28
N ASP A 181 -21.08 2.17 -17.60
CA ASP A 181 -20.20 1.22 -18.29
C ASP A 181 -18.75 1.38 -17.81
N PRO A 182 -18.12 0.30 -17.32
CA PRO A 182 -16.73 0.34 -16.88
C PRO A 182 -15.70 0.30 -18.01
N ASN A 183 -16.11 0.09 -19.26
CA ASN A 183 -15.20 -0.11 -20.38
C ASN A 183 -14.15 1.00 -20.47
N ARG A 184 -12.87 0.60 -20.38
CA ARG A 184 -11.69 1.47 -20.42
C ARG A 184 -11.75 2.68 -19.49
N THR A 185 -12.53 2.55 -18.40
CA THR A 185 -12.71 3.63 -17.41
C THR A 185 -13.24 4.95 -18.00
N SER A 186 -13.97 4.88 -19.13
CA SER A 186 -14.37 6.04 -19.93
C SER A 186 -15.26 7.06 -19.19
N ASN A 187 -15.88 6.67 -18.08
CA ASN A 187 -16.70 7.53 -17.26
C ASN A 187 -15.97 8.18 -16.08
N PHE A 188 -14.68 7.93 -15.94
CA PHE A 188 -13.83 8.55 -14.93
C PHE A 188 -12.72 9.39 -15.58
N ASN A 189 -12.39 10.54 -14.97
CA ASN A 189 -11.17 11.22 -15.27
C ASN A 189 -10.01 10.49 -14.58
N THR A 190 -9.01 10.05 -15.34
CA THR A 190 -7.86 9.30 -14.81
C THR A 190 -6.64 10.18 -14.71
N ARG A 191 -5.99 10.18 -13.55
CA ARG A 191 -4.83 11.03 -13.26
C ARG A 191 -3.69 10.27 -12.63
N GLN A 192 -2.48 10.73 -12.87
CA GLN A 192 -1.27 10.34 -12.16
C GLN A 192 -0.67 11.56 -11.46
N ASN A 193 -0.49 11.51 -10.14
CA ASN A 193 -0.03 12.64 -9.33
C ASN A 193 -0.81 13.96 -9.57
N GLY A 194 -2.08 13.85 -9.96
CA GLY A 194 -2.92 15.01 -10.31
C GLY A 194 -2.89 15.44 -11.77
N TYR A 195 -2.00 14.90 -12.60
CA TYR A 195 -1.96 15.16 -14.04
C TYR A 195 -2.87 14.20 -14.79
N ASP A 196 -3.57 14.70 -15.79
CA ASP A 196 -4.44 13.90 -16.65
C ASP A 196 -3.62 12.90 -17.48
N ILE A 197 -4.01 11.63 -17.45
CA ILE A 197 -3.40 10.53 -18.19
C ILE A 197 -4.41 9.77 -19.06
N SER A 198 -5.65 10.28 -19.15
CA SER A 198 -6.63 9.75 -20.11
C SER A 198 -6.24 10.11 -21.54
N ALA A 199 -6.81 9.40 -22.51
CA ALA A 199 -6.62 9.72 -23.93
C ALA A 199 -7.51 10.88 -24.38
N ASP A 200 -8.09 11.65 -23.47
CA ASP A 200 -9.02 12.75 -23.73
C ASP A 200 -8.43 13.83 -24.63
N VAL A 201 -7.14 14.09 -24.53
CA VAL A 201 -6.38 14.98 -25.45
C VAL A 201 -6.55 14.59 -26.93
N LEU A 202 -6.77 13.29 -27.19
CA LEU A 202 -7.01 12.76 -28.52
C LEU A 202 -8.53 12.65 -28.85
N GLY A 203 -9.39 13.12 -27.97
CA GLY A 203 -10.85 13.03 -28.09
C GLY A 203 -11.45 11.71 -27.61
N TYR A 204 -10.70 10.90 -26.89
CA TYR A 204 -11.17 9.63 -26.31
C TYR A 204 -11.17 9.73 -24.79
N PRO A 205 -12.33 9.64 -24.10
CA PRO A 205 -12.41 9.70 -22.64
C PRO A 205 -12.00 8.37 -21.98
N GLU A 206 -11.09 7.63 -22.58
CA GLU A 206 -10.68 6.29 -22.19
C GLU A 206 -9.31 6.30 -21.55
N SER A 207 -9.06 5.36 -20.65
CA SER A 207 -7.76 5.14 -20.06
C SER A 207 -7.08 3.92 -20.66
N TYR A 208 -5.95 4.14 -21.30
CA TYR A 208 -5.10 3.10 -21.89
C TYR A 208 -3.85 2.83 -21.06
N TYR A 209 -3.67 3.56 -19.99
CA TYR A 209 -2.54 3.43 -19.10
C TYR A 209 -2.99 3.23 -17.66
N THR A 210 -2.47 2.17 -17.03
CA THR A 210 -2.62 1.93 -15.59
C THR A 210 -1.24 1.76 -14.98
N PRO A 211 -0.82 2.61 -14.06
CA PRO A 211 0.45 2.43 -13.35
C PRO A 211 0.49 1.09 -12.62
N PRO A 212 1.66 0.42 -12.56
CA PRO A 212 1.81 -0.79 -11.75
C PRO A 212 1.47 -0.52 -10.29
N SER A 213 0.63 -1.35 -9.69
CA SER A 213 0.20 -1.16 -8.29
C SER A 213 1.36 -1.11 -7.31
N GLU A 214 2.47 -1.79 -7.61
CA GLU A 214 3.68 -1.79 -6.80
C GLU A 214 4.39 -0.43 -6.76
N SER A 215 4.16 0.43 -7.76
CA SER A 215 4.73 1.78 -7.83
C SER A 215 3.90 2.82 -7.08
N LEU A 216 2.69 2.48 -6.65
CA LEU A 216 1.75 3.40 -6.05
C LEU A 216 1.83 3.38 -4.52
N SER A 217 1.69 4.54 -3.92
CA SER A 217 1.43 4.69 -2.49
C SER A 217 -0.06 4.56 -2.17
N GLU A 218 -0.90 5.19 -3.00
CA GLU A 218 -2.35 5.18 -2.82
C GLU A 218 -3.08 5.43 -4.13
N ILE A 219 -4.35 5.03 -4.18
CA ILE A 219 -5.28 5.33 -5.25
C ILE A 219 -6.45 6.12 -4.66
N GLN A 220 -6.64 7.32 -5.18
CA GLN A 220 -7.68 8.24 -4.71
C GLN A 220 -8.87 8.17 -5.66
N ILE A 221 -10.06 7.91 -5.13
CA ILE A 221 -11.31 7.91 -5.88
C ILE A 221 -12.19 9.02 -5.34
N ILE A 222 -12.47 9.99 -6.21
CA ILE A 222 -13.22 11.19 -5.87
C ILE A 222 -14.48 11.23 -6.70
N ARG A 223 -15.63 11.29 -6.05
CA ARG A 223 -16.93 11.22 -6.68
C ARG A 223 -17.80 12.44 -6.41
N GLY A 224 -18.74 12.71 -7.31
CA GLY A 224 -19.68 13.81 -7.17
C GLY A 224 -19.05 15.18 -7.37
N ALA A 225 -19.54 16.20 -6.68
CA ALA A 225 -19.15 17.58 -6.90
C ALA A 225 -17.65 17.87 -6.72
N ALA A 226 -16.94 17.09 -5.89
CA ALA A 226 -15.49 17.27 -5.72
C ALA A 226 -14.69 16.90 -6.97
N SER A 227 -15.17 15.98 -7.81
CA SER A 227 -14.51 15.62 -9.07
C SER A 227 -14.58 16.72 -10.13
N LEU A 228 -15.57 17.61 -10.06
CA LEU A 228 -15.72 18.71 -11.01
C LEU A 228 -14.57 19.71 -10.99
N GLN A 229 -13.78 19.75 -9.92
CA GLN A 229 -12.54 20.55 -9.87
C GLN A 229 -11.51 20.09 -10.93
N TYR A 230 -11.66 18.87 -11.43
CA TYR A 230 -10.71 18.24 -12.35
C TYR A 230 -11.29 17.97 -13.75
N GLY A 231 -12.53 18.34 -13.99
CA GLY A 231 -13.21 18.11 -15.26
C GLY A 231 -14.56 17.43 -15.10
N THR A 232 -15.25 17.25 -16.22
CA THR A 232 -16.64 16.79 -16.27
C THR A 232 -16.72 15.30 -16.61
N GLN A 233 -16.52 14.43 -15.65
CA GLN A 233 -16.74 12.99 -15.81
C GLN A 233 -17.85 12.49 -14.85
N PHE A 234 -18.81 11.73 -15.39
CA PHE A 234 -19.98 11.28 -14.64
C PHE A 234 -19.65 10.32 -13.49
N GLY A 235 -18.66 9.45 -13.68
CA GLY A 235 -18.19 8.50 -12.67
C GLY A 235 -17.41 9.16 -11.53
N GLY A 236 -16.68 10.22 -11.85
CA GLY A 236 -15.76 10.91 -10.95
C GLY A 236 -14.34 10.90 -11.43
N LEU A 237 -13.40 10.83 -10.48
CA LEU A 237 -11.96 10.89 -10.73
C LEU A 237 -11.26 9.72 -10.05
N VAL A 238 -10.31 9.14 -10.75
CA VAL A 238 -9.32 8.19 -10.22
C VAL A 238 -7.94 8.84 -10.32
N ASN A 239 -7.27 9.05 -9.19
CA ASN A 239 -5.92 9.60 -9.17
C ASN A 239 -4.94 8.60 -8.56
N PHE A 240 -3.95 8.21 -9.35
CA PHE A 240 -2.87 7.34 -8.96
C PHE A 240 -1.75 8.16 -8.33
N LYS A 241 -1.52 7.97 -7.03
CA LYS A 241 -0.40 8.61 -6.34
C LYS A 241 0.81 7.68 -6.38
N MET A 242 1.85 8.11 -7.09
CA MET A 242 3.11 7.40 -7.13
C MET A 242 3.78 7.40 -5.75
N LYS A 243 4.62 6.42 -5.48
CA LYS A 243 5.45 6.42 -4.28
C LYS A 243 6.37 7.63 -4.28
N ASP A 244 6.54 8.22 -3.11
CA ASP A 244 7.51 9.28 -2.90
C ASP A 244 8.91 8.71 -2.66
N PRO A 245 9.97 9.50 -2.90
CA PRO A 245 11.33 9.14 -2.54
C PRO A 245 11.44 8.76 -1.06
N ASN A 246 12.28 7.76 -0.75
CA ASN A 246 12.55 7.39 0.64
C ASN A 246 13.39 8.49 1.31
N PRO A 247 12.86 9.21 2.33
CA PRO A 247 13.57 10.33 2.93
C PRO A 247 14.73 9.88 3.84
N ASN A 248 14.74 8.62 4.26
CA ASN A 248 15.65 8.11 5.28
C ASN A 248 16.85 7.36 4.68
N ARG A 249 16.95 7.24 3.36
CA ARG A 249 18.02 6.49 2.69
C ARG A 249 18.56 7.25 1.50
N LEU A 250 19.88 7.25 1.36
CA LEU A 250 20.53 7.77 0.16
C LEU A 250 20.19 6.95 -1.07
N ILE A 251 20.11 5.61 -0.91
CA ILE A 251 19.70 4.69 -1.96
C ILE A 251 18.93 3.51 -1.35
N GLU A 252 17.82 3.18 -1.97
CA GLU A 252 17.04 1.98 -1.72
C GLU A 252 16.76 1.31 -3.05
N PHE A 253 17.01 0.03 -3.14
CA PHE A 253 16.75 -0.79 -4.32
C PHE A 253 15.82 -1.93 -3.95
N LYS A 254 14.74 -2.10 -4.72
CA LYS A 254 13.80 -3.21 -4.55
C LYS A 254 13.55 -3.87 -5.89
N THR A 255 13.62 -5.20 -5.91
CA THR A 255 13.22 -5.98 -7.09
C THR A 255 12.29 -7.11 -6.67
N ARG A 256 11.28 -7.36 -7.50
CA ARG A 256 10.36 -8.48 -7.38
C ARG A 256 10.23 -9.17 -8.72
N ASN A 257 10.43 -10.47 -8.72
CA ASN A 257 10.23 -11.31 -9.88
C ASN A 257 9.13 -12.32 -9.58
N THR A 258 8.22 -12.51 -10.52
CA THR A 258 7.14 -13.48 -10.40
C THR A 258 7.14 -14.38 -11.65
N ILE A 259 7.03 -15.66 -11.44
CA ILE A 259 6.86 -16.68 -12.48
C ILE A 259 5.54 -17.40 -12.19
N GLY A 260 4.76 -17.64 -13.21
CA GLY A 260 3.46 -18.29 -13.10
C GLY A 260 3.15 -19.19 -14.28
N SER A 261 1.96 -19.80 -14.26
CA SER A 261 1.42 -20.57 -15.40
C SER A 261 1.26 -19.68 -16.64
N ASN A 262 1.07 -20.31 -17.80
CA ASN A 262 0.91 -19.64 -19.10
C ASN A 262 2.07 -18.69 -19.42
N ASN A 263 3.30 -19.13 -19.16
CA ASN A 263 4.52 -18.35 -19.39
C ASN A 263 4.54 -16.97 -18.72
N LEU A 264 3.74 -16.79 -17.66
CA LEU A 264 3.74 -15.53 -16.92
C LEU A 264 5.12 -15.27 -16.33
N PHE A 265 5.68 -14.13 -16.69
CA PHE A 265 6.86 -13.56 -16.07
C PHE A 265 6.62 -12.06 -15.79
N THR A 266 6.87 -11.64 -14.57
CA THR A 266 6.84 -10.22 -14.21
C THR A 266 8.11 -9.85 -13.47
N ASN A 267 8.66 -8.68 -13.77
CA ASN A 267 9.73 -8.05 -13.03
C ASN A 267 9.32 -6.63 -12.67
N PHE A 268 9.32 -6.31 -11.41
CA PHE A 268 9.22 -4.94 -10.93
C PHE A 268 10.50 -4.58 -10.18
N THR A 269 11.19 -3.56 -10.65
CA THR A 269 12.42 -3.06 -10.04
C THR A 269 12.27 -1.58 -9.78
N SER A 270 12.50 -1.15 -8.56
CA SER A 270 12.47 0.26 -8.18
C SER A 270 13.72 0.69 -7.44
N PHE A 271 14.05 1.95 -7.59
CA PHE A 271 15.12 2.62 -6.87
C PHE A 271 14.61 3.94 -6.31
N SER A 272 15.07 4.30 -5.14
CA SER A 272 14.61 5.45 -4.38
C SER A 272 15.72 5.97 -3.49
N GLY A 273 15.71 7.26 -3.20
CA GLY A 273 16.64 7.83 -2.25
C GLY A 273 16.48 9.33 -2.10
N SER A 274 17.10 9.82 -1.03
CA SER A 274 17.09 11.24 -0.71
C SER A 274 18.39 11.65 -0.03
N ASN A 275 18.84 12.86 -0.30
CA ASN A 275 19.80 13.59 0.47
C ASN A 275 19.24 14.99 0.81
N GLU A 276 20.04 15.88 1.38
CA GLU A 276 19.61 17.22 1.79
C GLU A 276 18.97 18.05 0.67
N LYS A 277 19.37 17.84 -0.59
CA LYS A 277 18.93 18.66 -1.72
C LYS A 277 18.21 17.90 -2.82
N ILE A 278 18.46 16.60 -2.94
CA ILE A 278 17.96 15.79 -4.06
C ILE A 278 17.22 14.59 -3.51
N SER A 279 16.01 14.39 -4.03
CA SER A 279 15.22 13.19 -3.77
C SER A 279 14.75 12.60 -5.09
N TYR A 280 14.77 11.27 -5.20
CA TYR A 280 14.41 10.60 -6.42
C TYR A 280 13.67 9.28 -6.16
N TYR A 281 12.77 8.96 -7.07
CA TYR A 281 12.10 7.67 -7.14
C TYR A 281 11.96 7.26 -8.61
N GLY A 282 12.24 5.99 -8.89
CA GLY A 282 12.03 5.46 -10.22
C GLY A 282 11.74 3.96 -10.18
N PHE A 283 11.11 3.47 -11.25
CA PHE A 283 10.91 2.04 -11.43
C PHE A 283 10.99 1.64 -12.92
N PHE A 284 11.27 0.37 -13.11
CA PHE A 284 11.07 -0.37 -14.35
C PHE A 284 10.19 -1.57 -14.05
N ASN A 285 9.14 -1.78 -14.85
CA ASN A 285 8.24 -2.90 -14.75
C ASN A 285 8.13 -3.59 -16.12
N TYR A 286 8.41 -4.87 -16.12
CA TYR A 286 8.28 -5.73 -17.29
C TYR A 286 7.30 -6.85 -16.99
N LYS A 287 6.37 -7.10 -17.91
CA LYS A 287 5.42 -8.21 -17.82
C LYS A 287 5.27 -8.88 -19.16
N LYS A 288 5.19 -10.21 -19.17
CA LYS A 288 4.81 -10.99 -20.33
C LYS A 288 4.05 -12.24 -19.90
N GLY A 289 3.23 -12.77 -20.79
CA GLY A 289 2.51 -14.01 -20.58
C GLY A 289 1.65 -14.36 -21.78
N ASP A 290 1.25 -15.62 -21.87
CA ASP A 290 0.39 -16.12 -22.96
C ASP A 290 -1.10 -15.95 -22.61
N GLY A 291 -1.42 -15.65 -21.30
CA GLY A 291 -2.78 -15.65 -20.81
C GLY A 291 -3.37 -17.05 -20.66
N PHE A 292 -4.64 -17.14 -20.26
CA PHE A 292 -5.31 -18.43 -20.06
C PHE A 292 -6.31 -18.77 -21.18
N ARG A 293 -6.50 -17.87 -22.13
CA ARG A 293 -7.38 -18.02 -23.30
C ARG A 293 -6.60 -17.81 -24.59
N ASP A 294 -7.15 -18.32 -25.70
CA ASP A 294 -6.66 -17.94 -27.02
C ASP A 294 -6.75 -16.42 -27.20
N ASN A 295 -5.80 -15.84 -27.94
CA ASN A 295 -5.68 -14.39 -28.15
C ASN A 295 -5.57 -13.56 -26.87
N SER A 296 -4.85 -14.05 -25.86
CA SER A 296 -4.61 -13.36 -24.58
C SER A 296 -3.12 -13.06 -24.34
N VAL A 297 -2.26 -13.22 -25.34
CA VAL A 297 -0.82 -12.93 -25.23
C VAL A 297 -0.59 -11.46 -24.94
N PHE A 298 0.31 -11.18 -24.01
CA PHE A 298 0.68 -9.81 -23.67
C PHE A 298 2.18 -9.65 -23.41
N GLU A 299 2.67 -8.46 -23.69
CA GLU A 299 3.99 -7.98 -23.28
C GLU A 299 3.90 -6.49 -22.96
N SER A 300 4.48 -6.05 -21.84
CA SER A 300 4.45 -4.65 -21.41
C SER A 300 5.78 -4.24 -20.78
N ARG A 301 6.21 -3.03 -21.11
CA ARG A 301 7.35 -2.34 -20.51
C ARG A 301 6.89 -0.99 -20.04
N ASN A 302 7.01 -0.75 -18.74
CA ASN A 302 6.59 0.50 -18.11
C ASN A 302 7.72 1.04 -17.23
N SER A 303 8.01 2.30 -17.36
CA SER A 303 9.06 2.98 -16.59
C SER A 303 8.56 4.34 -16.11
N TYR A 304 9.03 4.73 -14.97
CA TYR A 304 8.77 6.03 -14.37
C TYR A 304 10.00 6.53 -13.64
N PHE A 305 10.21 7.83 -13.69
CA PHE A 305 11.24 8.49 -12.91
C PHE A 305 10.75 9.87 -12.45
N LYS A 306 10.96 10.17 -11.19
CA LYS A 306 10.69 11.44 -10.53
C LYS A 306 11.97 11.93 -9.85
N LEU A 307 12.28 13.19 -10.08
CA LEU A 307 13.37 13.91 -9.44
C LEU A 307 12.82 15.14 -8.73
N ILE A 308 13.23 15.36 -7.50
CA ILE A 308 12.93 16.56 -6.72
C ILE A 308 14.25 17.19 -6.33
N TYR A 309 14.41 18.48 -6.60
CA TYR A 309 15.58 19.26 -6.26
C TYR A 309 15.20 20.48 -5.43
N ASN A 310 15.73 20.57 -4.23
CA ASN A 310 15.53 21.65 -3.27
C ASN A 310 16.80 22.52 -3.19
N PRO A 311 17.00 23.51 -4.08
CA PRO A 311 18.18 24.38 -4.03
C PRO A 311 18.26 25.18 -2.74
N THR A 312 17.10 25.53 -2.18
CA THR A 312 16.93 26.23 -0.91
C THR A 312 15.75 25.68 -0.13
N ASN A 313 15.63 26.01 1.17
CA ASN A 313 14.48 25.62 2.00
C ASN A 313 13.13 26.24 1.54
N LYS A 314 13.14 27.15 0.57
CA LYS A 314 11.95 27.83 0.07
C LYS A 314 11.62 27.52 -1.40
N THR A 315 12.49 26.75 -2.07
CA THR A 315 12.34 26.46 -3.49
C THR A 315 12.45 24.97 -3.74
N GLU A 316 11.45 24.42 -4.37
CA GLU A 316 11.42 23.03 -4.86
C GLU A 316 11.23 23.05 -6.38
N LEU A 317 12.05 22.28 -7.07
CA LEU A 317 11.91 21.98 -8.49
C LEU A 317 11.69 20.48 -8.61
N SER A 318 10.62 20.09 -9.28
CA SER A 318 10.33 18.68 -9.51
C SER A 318 10.03 18.40 -10.98
N GLY A 319 10.43 17.23 -11.43
CA GLY A 319 10.15 16.73 -12.77
C GLY A 319 9.86 15.25 -12.72
N GLU A 320 8.93 14.80 -13.56
CA GLU A 320 8.63 13.38 -13.70
C GLU A 320 8.44 13.00 -15.16
N ILE A 321 8.80 11.76 -15.49
CA ILE A 321 8.62 11.18 -16.81
C ILE A 321 8.05 9.77 -16.67
N THR A 322 7.11 9.42 -17.54
CA THR A 322 6.52 8.09 -17.66
C THR A 322 6.70 7.57 -19.08
N TYR A 323 7.06 6.30 -19.20
CA TYR A 323 7.13 5.61 -20.49
C TYR A 323 6.34 4.31 -20.39
N LEU A 324 5.48 4.06 -21.37
CA LEU A 324 4.76 2.80 -21.54
C LEU A 324 4.85 2.35 -22.99
N ASN A 325 5.20 1.08 -23.18
CA ASN A 325 5.03 0.37 -24.44
C ASN A 325 4.42 -1.01 -24.11
N TYR A 326 3.34 -1.37 -24.79
CA TYR A 326 2.74 -2.69 -24.59
C TYR A 326 2.09 -3.23 -25.86
N LEU A 327 2.01 -4.54 -25.89
CA LEU A 327 1.15 -5.31 -26.78
C LEU A 327 0.24 -6.16 -25.90
N ALA A 328 -1.06 -6.14 -26.15
CA ALA A 328 -2.03 -6.98 -25.48
C ALA A 328 -3.06 -7.47 -26.50
N GLN A 329 -3.17 -8.77 -26.62
CA GLN A 329 -4.27 -9.39 -27.33
C GLN A 329 -5.49 -9.44 -26.42
N GLN A 330 -6.66 -9.22 -26.98
CA GLN A 330 -7.91 -9.32 -26.25
C GLN A 330 -8.76 -10.40 -26.94
N GLY A 331 -9.06 -11.45 -26.21
CA GLY A 331 -10.05 -12.43 -26.64
C GLY A 331 -11.40 -11.73 -26.77
N GLY A 332 -11.95 -11.66 -27.97
CA GLY A 332 -13.31 -11.16 -28.17
C GLY A 332 -14.35 -12.05 -27.47
N GLY A 333 -15.57 -11.55 -27.30
CA GLY A 333 -16.69 -12.37 -26.89
C GLY A 333 -17.02 -13.37 -28.02
N LEU A 334 -16.37 -14.52 -27.99
CA LEU A 334 -16.67 -15.62 -28.90
C LEU A 334 -17.81 -16.45 -28.31
N ASN A 335 -18.83 -16.74 -29.10
CA ASN A 335 -19.80 -17.78 -28.77
C ASN A 335 -19.13 -19.15 -29.06
N ASP A 336 -19.35 -20.11 -28.19
CA ASP A 336 -19.03 -21.52 -28.42
C ASP A 336 -19.95 -22.05 -29.54
N SER A 337 -19.60 -21.77 -30.79
CA SER A 337 -20.33 -22.26 -31.96
C SER A 337 -19.40 -22.98 -32.88
#